data_2fb78396a8df0b345e25e8659e48c0d7
#
_entry.id   2fb78396a8df0b345e25e8659e48c0d7
#
_cell.length_a   1.000
_cell.length_b   1.000
_cell.length_c   1.000
_cell.angle_alpha   90.00
_cell.angle_beta   90.00
_cell.angle_gamma   90.00
#
_symmetry.space_group_name_H-M   'P 1'
#
loop_
_entity.id
_entity.type
_entity.pdbx_description
1 polymer ?
#
loop_
_entity_poly.entity_id
_entity_poly.type
_entity_poly.pdbx_seq_one_letter_code
_entity_poly.pdbx_strand_id
1 'polypeptide(L)'
;MNEQFNNPQMELDNEQAINAIYDLERKVFGDKVQREPLAIKEIANESGVLGIVNPGAKNIYNMLQKLDRKIRTTDDAENNVEMGDIIDRNYNGHDAKLFDKLSDWSRFAIIIENHKALPNILDCFLQKFGGDVVIHERADYNAVHLHTNYKDVNVEFQFHTKENAELKKATDVDYHAYNNIIVPKNSQIEDERKSMEDEIKKYCQIVYSHSDFAENISAVKAVKDKYAQQEHKPQTPKLSHFCEYAKKAEIVQNELDTVLTMFIANNLQINAPENTKGEEQI
;
A
#
# COMPACT_ATOMS: atom_id res chain seq x y z
N MET A 1 13.83 8.85 -46.39
CA MET A 1 13.87 9.99 -45.44
C MET A 1 12.78 9.74 -44.43
N ASN A 2 13.17 9.19 -43.30
CA ASN A 2 12.25 8.98 -42.17
C ASN A 2 12.32 10.24 -41.29
N GLU A 3 11.31 11.09 -41.39
CA GLU A 3 11.10 12.15 -40.39
C GLU A 3 10.64 11.47 -39.13
N GLN A 4 11.58 11.26 -38.19
CA GLN A 4 11.26 11.04 -36.79
C GLN A 4 10.59 12.32 -36.30
N PHE A 5 9.29 12.27 -36.12
CA PHE A 5 8.56 13.21 -35.29
C PHE A 5 9.06 13.05 -33.84
N ASN A 6 10.15 13.78 -33.54
CA ASN A 6 10.46 14.13 -32.16
C ASN A 6 9.34 15.05 -31.67
N ASN A 7 8.32 14.45 -31.09
CA ASN A 7 7.42 15.15 -30.21
C ASN A 7 8.22 15.36 -28.92
N PRO A 8 8.61 16.60 -28.56
CA PRO A 8 9.18 16.85 -27.25
C PRO A 8 8.02 16.74 -26.25
N GLN A 9 7.65 15.50 -25.91
CA GLN A 9 6.84 15.24 -24.75
C GLN A 9 7.71 15.70 -23.59
N MET A 10 7.39 16.88 -23.02
CA MET A 10 8.02 17.34 -21.80
C MET A 10 7.99 16.15 -20.84
N GLU A 11 9.15 15.61 -20.46
CA GLU A 11 9.27 14.66 -19.39
C GLU A 11 8.77 15.37 -18.12
N LEU A 12 7.53 15.09 -17.75
CA LEU A 12 6.99 15.55 -16.48
C LEU A 12 7.81 14.89 -15.37
N ASP A 13 8.37 15.70 -14.48
CA ASP A 13 8.98 15.15 -13.29
C ASP A 13 7.91 14.60 -12.32
N ASN A 14 8.36 13.85 -11.31
CA ASN A 14 7.46 13.19 -10.37
C ASN A 14 6.58 14.20 -9.62
N GLU A 15 7.11 15.36 -9.27
CA GLU A 15 6.35 16.40 -8.57
C GLU A 15 5.27 17.00 -9.45
N GLN A 16 5.59 17.26 -10.71
CA GLN A 16 4.62 17.78 -11.69
C GLN A 16 3.50 16.78 -11.93
N ALA A 17 3.82 15.48 -12.07
CA ALA A 17 2.82 14.42 -12.24
C ALA A 17 1.89 14.30 -11.01
N ILE A 18 2.44 14.32 -9.81
CA ILE A 18 1.66 14.27 -8.56
C ILE A 18 0.77 15.52 -8.41
N ASN A 19 1.26 16.71 -8.73
CA ASN A 19 0.47 17.94 -8.71
C ASN A 19 -0.68 17.88 -9.72
N ALA A 20 -0.45 17.33 -10.92
CA ALA A 20 -1.49 17.15 -11.93
C ALA A 20 -2.63 16.25 -11.44
N ILE A 21 -2.35 15.22 -10.66
CA ILE A 21 -3.38 14.36 -10.02
C ILE A 21 -4.23 15.20 -9.06
N TYR A 22 -3.61 15.96 -8.15
CA TYR A 22 -4.36 16.83 -7.22
C TYR A 22 -5.21 17.88 -7.96
N ASP A 23 -4.75 18.38 -9.10
CA ASP A 23 -5.51 19.33 -9.91
C ASP A 23 -6.71 18.68 -10.60
N LEU A 24 -6.57 17.44 -11.06
CA LEU A 24 -7.68 16.63 -11.61
C LEU A 24 -8.73 16.35 -10.53
N GLU A 25 -8.30 15.88 -9.37
CA GLU A 25 -9.21 15.60 -8.25
C GLU A 25 -9.94 16.88 -7.80
N ARG A 26 -9.24 18.02 -7.76
CA ARG A 26 -9.83 19.31 -7.40
C ARG A 26 -10.91 19.75 -8.37
N LYS A 27 -10.77 19.48 -9.67
CA LYS A 27 -11.81 19.75 -10.68
C LYS A 27 -13.08 18.97 -10.43
N VAL A 28 -12.98 17.73 -9.92
CA VAL A 28 -14.12 16.84 -9.72
C VAL A 28 -14.71 16.96 -8.31
N PHE A 29 -13.86 17.01 -7.29
CA PHE A 29 -14.27 16.98 -5.87
C PHE A 29 -14.24 18.35 -5.19
N GLY A 30 -13.78 19.41 -5.90
CA GLY A 30 -13.73 20.78 -5.41
C GLY A 30 -12.52 21.10 -4.51
N ASP A 31 -12.52 22.32 -3.96
CA ASP A 31 -11.39 22.88 -3.21
C ASP A 31 -11.08 22.20 -1.87
N LYS A 32 -11.86 21.19 -1.49
CA LYS A 32 -11.58 20.37 -0.29
C LYS A 32 -10.37 19.46 -0.49
N VAL A 33 -10.00 19.20 -1.74
CA VAL A 33 -8.81 18.41 -2.08
C VAL A 33 -7.59 19.31 -1.97
N GLN A 34 -6.79 19.10 -0.94
CA GLN A 34 -5.56 19.88 -0.70
C GLN A 34 -4.36 18.93 -0.64
N ARG A 35 -3.24 19.37 -1.23
CA ARG A 35 -1.97 18.67 -1.06
C ARG A 35 -1.45 18.94 0.35
N GLU A 36 -1.53 17.95 1.21
CA GLU A 36 -0.90 17.97 2.51
C GLU A 36 0.43 17.21 2.46
N PRO A 37 1.47 17.65 3.16
CA PRO A 37 2.72 16.92 3.25
C PRO A 37 2.50 15.51 3.80
N LEU A 38 3.30 14.55 3.32
CA LEU A 38 3.30 13.21 3.89
C LEU A 38 3.88 13.28 5.32
N ALA A 39 3.09 12.83 6.30
CA ALA A 39 3.52 12.85 7.71
C ALA A 39 4.49 11.68 7.96
N ILE A 40 5.76 11.86 7.61
CA ILE A 40 6.83 10.90 7.84
C ILE A 40 7.42 11.14 9.23
N LYS A 41 7.40 10.11 10.07
CA LYS A 41 8.19 10.05 11.29
C LYS A 41 9.61 9.63 10.91
N GLU A 42 10.49 10.60 10.76
CA GLU A 42 11.88 10.37 10.39
C GLU A 42 12.62 9.55 11.44
N ILE A 43 13.48 8.64 11.00
CA ILE A 43 14.29 7.77 11.87
C ILE A 43 15.73 7.81 11.40
N ALA A 44 16.62 8.29 12.24
CA ALA A 44 18.04 8.30 11.95
C ALA A 44 18.59 6.86 11.94
N ASN A 45 19.13 6.43 10.81
CA ASN A 45 19.74 5.11 10.64
C ASN A 45 20.62 5.10 9.37
N GLU A 46 21.38 4.03 9.17
CA GLU A 46 22.24 3.82 8.00
C GLU A 46 21.67 2.79 7.02
N SER A 47 20.42 2.37 7.20
CA SER A 47 19.83 1.26 6.44
C SER A 47 19.16 1.66 5.14
N GLY A 48 19.01 2.96 4.85
CA GLY A 48 18.24 3.48 3.73
C GLY A 48 16.72 3.54 4.00
N VAL A 49 16.30 3.41 5.27
CA VAL A 49 14.92 3.73 5.69
C VAL A 49 14.89 5.19 6.13
N LEU A 50 14.11 6.02 5.45
CA LEU A 50 13.95 7.44 5.80
C LEU A 50 13.03 7.63 7.00
N GLY A 51 12.06 6.74 7.19
CA GLY A 51 11.12 6.82 8.29
C GLY A 51 9.88 5.97 8.09
N ILE A 52 8.88 6.20 8.92
CA ILE A 52 7.59 5.51 8.86
C ILE A 52 6.44 6.49 8.74
N VAL A 53 5.39 6.08 8.05
CA VAL A 53 4.07 6.72 8.09
C VAL A 53 3.12 5.78 8.82
N ASN A 54 2.55 6.28 9.91
CA ASN A 54 1.55 5.55 10.70
C ASN A 54 0.17 6.17 10.45
N PRO A 55 -0.67 5.59 9.60
CA PRO A 55 -2.02 6.12 9.32
C PRO A 55 -3.03 5.76 10.42
N GLY A 56 -2.60 5.09 11.48
CA GLY A 56 -3.49 4.52 12.49
C GLY A 56 -4.11 3.18 12.07
N ALA A 57 -4.67 2.47 13.04
CA ALA A 57 -5.44 1.26 12.77
C ALA A 57 -6.74 1.62 12.02
N LYS A 58 -7.19 0.71 11.16
CA LYS A 58 -8.48 0.89 10.49
C LYS A 58 -9.61 0.78 11.49
N ASN A 59 -10.52 1.75 11.47
CA ASN A 59 -11.74 1.67 12.27
C ASN A 59 -12.70 0.61 11.70
N ILE A 60 -13.62 0.18 12.55
CA ILE A 60 -14.58 -0.89 12.22
C ILE A 60 -15.45 -0.54 11.00
N TYR A 61 -15.85 0.72 10.86
CA TYR A 61 -16.69 1.17 9.74
C TYR A 61 -15.97 1.00 8.40
N ASN A 62 -14.71 1.44 8.32
CA ASN A 62 -13.90 1.27 7.10
C ASN A 62 -13.66 -0.21 6.76
N MET A 63 -13.54 -1.07 7.77
CA MET A 63 -13.40 -2.51 7.55
C MET A 63 -14.68 -3.14 7.07
N LEU A 64 -15.85 -2.74 7.60
CA LEU A 64 -17.14 -3.20 7.12
C LEU A 64 -17.44 -2.71 5.69
N GLN A 65 -17.11 -1.47 5.36
CA GLN A 65 -17.19 -0.97 3.99
C GLN A 65 -16.30 -1.76 3.03
N LYS A 66 -15.07 -2.10 3.45
CA LYS A 66 -14.17 -2.93 2.65
C LYS A 66 -14.74 -4.32 2.44
N LEU A 67 -15.36 -4.91 3.47
CA LEU A 67 -16.02 -6.19 3.38
C LEU A 67 -17.18 -6.12 2.40
N ASP A 68 -18.09 -5.15 2.57
CA ASP A 68 -19.24 -4.92 1.69
C ASP A 68 -18.83 -4.87 0.22
N ARG A 69 -17.82 -4.05 -0.13
CA ARG A 69 -17.32 -3.97 -1.51
C ARG A 69 -16.83 -5.30 -2.09
N LYS A 70 -16.32 -6.20 -1.23
CA LYS A 70 -15.81 -7.50 -1.67
C LYS A 70 -16.88 -8.55 -1.87
N ILE A 71 -18.04 -8.37 -1.24
CA ILE A 71 -19.15 -9.34 -1.25
C ILE A 71 -20.40 -8.84 -1.98
N ARG A 72 -20.49 -7.51 -2.21
CA ARG A 72 -21.60 -6.89 -2.92
C ARG A 72 -21.68 -7.35 -4.37
N THR A 73 -22.83 -7.80 -4.79
CA THR A 73 -23.11 -8.16 -6.20
C THR A 73 -23.57 -6.96 -7.01
N THR A 74 -23.62 -7.11 -8.32
CA THR A 74 -24.22 -6.09 -9.21
C THR A 74 -25.69 -5.85 -8.88
N ASP A 75 -26.46 -6.92 -8.64
CA ASP A 75 -27.88 -6.84 -8.28
C ASP A 75 -28.08 -6.09 -6.95
N ASP A 76 -27.18 -6.28 -5.98
CA ASP A 76 -27.21 -5.54 -4.70
C ASP A 76 -27.02 -4.04 -4.92
N ALA A 77 -26.14 -3.67 -5.83
CA ALA A 77 -25.86 -2.27 -6.16
C ALA A 77 -27.06 -1.64 -6.90
N GLU A 78 -27.66 -2.35 -7.87
CA GLU A 78 -28.82 -1.88 -8.62
C GLU A 78 -30.07 -1.70 -7.75
N ASN A 79 -30.24 -2.54 -6.74
CA ASN A 79 -31.35 -2.49 -5.80
C ASN A 79 -31.09 -1.66 -4.54
N ASN A 80 -29.94 -0.99 -4.44
CA ASN A 80 -29.52 -0.19 -3.28
C ASN A 80 -29.61 -0.96 -1.95
N VAL A 81 -29.22 -2.24 -1.95
CA VAL A 81 -29.29 -3.09 -0.75
C VAL A 81 -28.37 -2.54 0.33
N GLU A 82 -28.89 -2.42 1.55
CA GLU A 82 -28.11 -1.92 2.69
C GLU A 82 -26.93 -2.83 3.03
N MET A 83 -25.80 -2.23 3.45
CA MET A 83 -24.58 -2.97 3.82
C MET A 83 -24.84 -4.03 4.91
N GLY A 84 -25.68 -3.72 5.88
CA GLY A 84 -26.07 -4.65 6.95
C GLY A 84 -26.71 -5.92 6.40
N ASP A 85 -27.67 -5.79 5.49
CA ASP A 85 -28.39 -6.92 4.89
C ASP A 85 -27.47 -7.78 4.02
N ILE A 86 -26.50 -7.15 3.32
CA ILE A 86 -25.50 -7.86 2.52
C ILE A 86 -24.58 -8.68 3.42
N ILE A 87 -24.10 -8.08 4.51
CA ILE A 87 -23.26 -8.76 5.49
C ILE A 87 -24.02 -9.91 6.13
N ASP A 88 -25.25 -9.68 6.62
CA ASP A 88 -26.06 -10.69 7.28
C ASP A 88 -26.39 -11.86 6.36
N ARG A 89 -26.74 -11.61 5.11
CA ARG A 89 -27.02 -12.65 4.11
C ARG A 89 -25.77 -13.51 3.81
N ASN A 90 -24.61 -12.92 3.76
CA ASN A 90 -23.36 -13.61 3.46
C ASN A 90 -22.70 -14.21 4.72
N TYR A 91 -23.15 -13.76 5.91
CA TYR A 91 -22.69 -14.22 7.20
C TYR A 91 -23.68 -15.19 7.83
N ASN A 92 -23.86 -16.36 7.26
CA ASN A 92 -24.73 -17.42 7.83
C ASN A 92 -24.11 -18.09 9.07
N GLY A 93 -23.35 -17.35 9.88
CA GLY A 93 -22.66 -17.85 11.08
C GLY A 93 -21.51 -18.82 10.82
N HIS A 94 -21.22 -19.13 9.56
CA HIS A 94 -20.33 -20.22 9.20
C HIS A 94 -19.13 -19.83 8.30
N ASP A 95 -19.08 -18.61 7.75
CA ASP A 95 -18.05 -18.30 6.77
C ASP A 95 -16.94 -17.40 7.31
N ALA A 96 -16.00 -18.04 8.03
CA ALA A 96 -14.74 -17.41 8.41
C ALA A 96 -13.96 -16.84 7.20
N LYS A 97 -14.13 -17.42 6.01
CA LYS A 97 -13.41 -17.05 4.79
C LYS A 97 -13.68 -15.63 4.28
N LEU A 98 -14.84 -15.06 4.59
CA LEU A 98 -15.17 -13.67 4.25
C LEU A 98 -14.17 -12.67 4.89
N PHE A 99 -13.75 -12.95 6.11
CA PHE A 99 -12.86 -12.08 6.87
C PHE A 99 -11.38 -12.29 6.55
N ASP A 100 -11.01 -13.43 5.94
CA ASP A 100 -9.64 -13.70 5.46
C ASP A 100 -9.17 -12.63 4.45
N LYS A 101 -10.12 -11.94 3.81
CA LYS A 101 -9.86 -10.84 2.88
C LYS A 101 -9.56 -9.49 3.56
N LEU A 102 -9.65 -9.43 4.88
CA LEU A 102 -9.43 -8.23 5.68
C LEU A 102 -8.09 -8.35 6.44
N SER A 103 -6.98 -8.29 5.71
CA SER A 103 -5.64 -8.49 6.24
C SER A 103 -4.96 -7.22 6.78
N ASP A 104 -5.49 -6.03 6.47
CA ASP A 104 -4.84 -4.75 6.72
C ASP A 104 -5.48 -3.95 7.87
N TRP A 105 -5.70 -4.61 9.01
CA TRP A 105 -6.23 -3.97 10.21
C TRP A 105 -5.27 -2.95 10.82
N SER A 106 -4.02 -3.33 10.90
CA SER A 106 -2.90 -2.47 11.28
C SER A 106 -1.99 -2.33 10.07
N ARG A 107 -1.57 -1.12 9.72
CA ARG A 107 -0.70 -0.89 8.58
C ARG A 107 0.29 0.23 8.82
N PHE A 108 1.46 0.10 8.21
CA PHE A 108 2.51 1.11 8.21
C PHE A 108 3.08 1.24 6.81
N ALA A 109 3.39 2.46 6.38
CA ALA A 109 4.27 2.64 5.24
C ALA A 109 5.70 2.86 5.75
N ILE A 110 6.62 2.05 5.26
CA ILE A 110 8.06 2.16 5.50
C ILE A 110 8.63 2.95 4.34
N ILE A 111 9.09 4.14 4.62
CA ILE A 111 9.63 5.03 3.58
C ILE A 111 11.11 4.72 3.40
N ILE A 112 11.46 4.27 2.21
CA ILE A 112 12.82 3.88 1.85
C ILE A 112 13.45 4.94 0.91
N GLU A 113 14.75 5.05 0.95
CA GLU A 113 15.48 5.97 0.10
C GLU A 113 15.36 5.58 -1.39
N ASN A 114 15.50 4.28 -1.67
CA ASN A 114 15.41 3.71 -3.01
C ASN A 114 15.12 2.20 -2.92
N HIS A 115 14.74 1.57 -4.05
CA HIS A 115 14.43 0.13 -4.07
C HIS A 115 15.69 -0.76 -4.04
N LYS A 116 16.88 -0.22 -4.27
CA LYS A 116 18.15 -0.96 -4.14
C LYS A 116 18.39 -1.42 -2.70
N ALA A 117 17.96 -0.63 -1.70
CA ALA A 117 18.06 -1.01 -0.29
C ALA A 117 16.98 -2.02 0.15
N LEU A 118 15.86 -2.10 -0.59
CA LEU A 118 14.69 -2.86 -0.21
C LEU A 118 14.94 -4.35 0.06
N PRO A 119 15.73 -5.11 -0.73
CA PRO A 119 15.96 -6.53 -0.43
C PRO A 119 16.53 -6.77 0.97
N ASN A 120 17.50 -5.96 1.40
CA ASN A 120 18.12 -6.08 2.72
C ASN A 120 17.13 -5.67 3.84
N ILE A 121 16.41 -4.58 3.63
CA ILE A 121 15.37 -4.12 4.57
C ILE A 121 14.31 -5.19 4.74
N LEU A 122 13.81 -5.75 3.63
CA LEU A 122 12.80 -6.80 3.63
C LEU A 122 13.28 -8.08 4.32
N ASP A 123 14.54 -8.49 4.09
CA ASP A 123 15.14 -9.64 4.77
C ASP A 123 15.16 -9.45 6.29
N CYS A 124 15.57 -8.27 6.78
CA CYS A 124 15.54 -7.93 8.20
C CYS A 124 14.11 -7.93 8.77
N PHE A 125 13.14 -7.40 8.02
CA PHE A 125 11.73 -7.42 8.45
C PHE A 125 11.18 -8.84 8.53
N LEU A 126 11.47 -9.69 7.55
CA LEU A 126 11.07 -11.11 7.55
C LEU A 126 11.72 -11.89 8.68
N GLN A 127 12.99 -11.64 9.00
CA GLN A 127 13.65 -12.24 10.17
C GLN A 127 12.98 -11.82 11.48
N LYS A 128 12.54 -10.58 11.59
CA LYS A 128 11.97 -10.03 12.84
C LYS A 128 10.50 -10.39 13.01
N PHE A 129 9.70 -10.29 11.95
CA PHE A 129 8.24 -10.37 12.03
C PHE A 129 7.68 -11.61 11.33
N GLY A 130 8.45 -12.27 10.45
CA GLY A 130 7.93 -13.30 9.55
C GLY A 130 6.89 -12.74 8.58
N GLY A 131 6.18 -13.60 7.88
CA GLY A 131 5.04 -13.21 7.06
C GLY A 131 5.18 -13.52 5.58
N ASP A 132 4.18 -13.06 4.80
CA ASP A 132 4.09 -13.26 3.36
C ASP A 132 4.38 -11.97 2.61
N VAL A 133 5.22 -12.07 1.59
CA VAL A 133 5.57 -10.94 0.71
C VAL A 133 4.65 -10.92 -0.50
N VAL A 134 3.95 -9.81 -0.70
CA VAL A 134 3.16 -9.53 -1.89
C VAL A 134 3.85 -8.44 -2.70
N ILE A 135 4.12 -8.74 -3.96
CA ILE A 135 4.78 -7.84 -4.89
C ILE A 135 3.74 -7.37 -5.92
N HIS A 136 3.58 -6.08 -6.04
CA HIS A 136 2.72 -5.44 -7.02
C HIS A 136 3.59 -4.87 -8.14
N GLU A 137 3.47 -5.45 -9.34
CA GLU A 137 4.22 -5.05 -10.55
C GLU A 137 3.23 -4.63 -11.62
N ARG A 138 2.59 -3.48 -11.44
CA ARG A 138 1.69 -2.91 -12.44
C ARG A 138 2.24 -1.59 -12.93
N ALA A 139 1.93 -1.22 -14.16
CA ALA A 139 2.39 0.04 -14.73
C ALA A 139 1.91 1.27 -13.94
N ASP A 140 0.74 1.15 -13.30
CA ASP A 140 0.09 2.19 -12.49
C ASP A 140 0.26 2.00 -10.97
N TYR A 141 0.94 0.93 -10.53
CA TYR A 141 1.18 0.67 -9.11
C TYR A 141 2.31 -0.32 -8.88
N ASN A 142 3.42 0.15 -8.35
CA ASN A 142 4.57 -0.66 -7.94
C ASN A 142 4.75 -0.56 -6.42
N ALA A 143 4.69 -1.70 -5.73
CA ALA A 143 4.90 -1.75 -4.30
C ALA A 143 5.29 -3.15 -3.82
N VAL A 144 5.93 -3.22 -2.66
CA VAL A 144 6.15 -4.46 -1.92
C VAL A 144 5.45 -4.35 -0.59
N HIS A 145 4.60 -5.33 -0.28
CA HIS A 145 3.90 -5.43 0.99
C HIS A 145 4.35 -6.67 1.73
N LEU A 146 4.55 -6.55 3.03
CA LEU A 146 4.75 -7.68 3.94
C LEU A 146 3.51 -7.80 4.83
N HIS A 147 2.81 -8.91 4.69
CA HIS A 147 1.66 -9.26 5.54
C HIS A 147 2.13 -10.18 6.65
N THR A 148 1.93 -9.78 7.88
CA THR A 148 2.35 -10.54 9.06
C THR A 148 1.30 -10.51 10.15
N ASN A 149 1.52 -11.29 11.21
CA ASN A 149 0.76 -11.22 12.46
C ASN A 149 1.66 -10.70 13.58
N TYR A 150 1.15 -9.72 14.30
CA TYR A 150 1.79 -9.27 15.52
C TYR A 150 0.78 -9.30 16.66
N LYS A 151 1.05 -10.10 17.70
CA LYS A 151 0.13 -10.32 18.83
C LYS A 151 -1.30 -10.66 18.38
N ASP A 152 -1.43 -11.59 17.44
CA ASP A 152 -2.69 -12.06 16.82
C ASP A 152 -3.49 -10.95 16.10
N VAL A 153 -2.84 -9.91 15.63
CA VAL A 153 -3.43 -8.89 14.76
C VAL A 153 -2.72 -8.92 13.42
N ASN A 154 -3.50 -8.91 12.34
CA ASN A 154 -2.98 -8.80 10.99
C ASN A 154 -2.37 -7.40 10.78
N VAL A 155 -1.12 -7.39 10.35
CA VAL A 155 -0.35 -6.19 10.09
C VAL A 155 0.15 -6.20 8.65
N GLU A 156 0.10 -5.05 8.00
CA GLU A 156 0.64 -4.83 6.67
C GLU A 156 1.73 -3.76 6.72
N PHE A 157 2.96 -4.12 6.34
CA PHE A 157 4.03 -3.17 6.06
C PHE A 157 4.11 -2.92 4.57
N GLN A 158 3.98 -1.67 4.15
CA GLN A 158 4.07 -1.23 2.75
C GLN A 158 5.40 -0.50 2.55
N PHE A 159 6.25 -0.97 1.65
CA PHE A 159 7.53 -0.35 1.37
C PHE A 159 7.40 0.55 0.14
N HIS A 160 7.67 1.84 0.33
CA HIS A 160 7.55 2.87 -0.70
C HIS A 160 8.75 3.81 -0.66
N THR A 161 9.20 4.28 -1.83
CA THR A 161 10.00 5.51 -1.85
C THR A 161 9.11 6.69 -1.45
N LYS A 162 9.72 7.83 -1.14
CA LYS A 162 8.96 9.04 -0.77
C LYS A 162 8.00 9.44 -1.88
N GLU A 163 8.45 9.45 -3.12
CA GLU A 163 7.66 9.79 -4.30
C GLU A 163 6.47 8.83 -4.48
N ASN A 164 6.71 7.53 -4.34
CA ASN A 164 5.64 6.54 -4.46
C ASN A 164 4.61 6.66 -3.31
N ALA A 165 5.03 7.03 -2.11
CA ALA A 165 4.13 7.26 -0.99
C ALA A 165 3.32 8.56 -1.16
N GLU A 166 3.92 9.62 -1.70
CA GLU A 166 3.23 10.86 -2.07
C GLU A 166 2.22 10.63 -3.20
N LEU A 167 2.61 9.87 -4.23
CA LEU A 167 1.70 9.46 -5.32
C LEU A 167 0.51 8.69 -4.78
N LYS A 168 0.75 7.69 -3.92
CA LYS A 168 -0.31 6.91 -3.28
C LYS A 168 -1.26 7.80 -2.49
N LYS A 169 -0.73 8.76 -1.73
CA LYS A 169 -1.54 9.73 -0.99
C LYS A 169 -2.37 10.61 -1.93
N ALA A 170 -1.80 11.06 -3.05
CA ALA A 170 -2.51 11.86 -4.04
C ALA A 170 -3.70 11.09 -4.64
N THR A 171 -3.57 9.80 -4.92
CA THR A 171 -4.62 8.96 -5.50
C THR A 171 -5.63 8.40 -4.49
N ASP A 172 -5.41 8.59 -3.18
CA ASP A 172 -6.31 8.09 -2.13
C ASP A 172 -7.69 8.78 -2.17
N VAL A 173 -7.78 10.03 -2.62
CA VAL A 173 -9.06 10.78 -2.71
C VAL A 173 -9.98 10.15 -3.75
N ASP A 174 -9.49 9.94 -4.98
CA ASP A 174 -10.24 9.28 -6.04
C ASP A 174 -10.62 7.85 -5.63
N TYR A 175 -9.66 7.09 -5.11
CA TYR A 175 -9.91 5.74 -4.63
C TYR A 175 -11.00 5.68 -3.56
N HIS A 176 -11.00 6.60 -2.59
CA HIS A 176 -12.01 6.63 -1.53
C HIS A 176 -13.36 7.15 -2.05
N ALA A 177 -13.38 8.19 -2.85
CA ALA A 177 -14.59 8.70 -3.47
C ALA A 177 -15.25 7.62 -4.35
N TYR A 178 -14.47 6.98 -5.19
CA TYR A 178 -14.93 5.87 -6.05
C TYR A 178 -15.53 4.71 -5.25
N ASN A 179 -14.86 4.29 -4.19
CA ASN A 179 -15.29 3.15 -3.41
C ASN A 179 -16.48 3.44 -2.48
N ASN A 180 -16.79 4.71 -2.22
CA ASN A 180 -17.88 5.11 -1.33
C ASN A 180 -19.14 5.55 -2.08
N ILE A 181 -19.05 5.76 -3.40
CA ILE A 181 -20.17 6.16 -4.24
C ILE A 181 -20.63 4.94 -5.03
N ILE A 182 -21.85 4.47 -4.78
CA ILE A 182 -22.52 3.53 -5.67
C ILE A 182 -23.06 4.36 -6.84
N VAL A 183 -22.30 4.39 -7.94
CA VAL A 183 -22.74 5.10 -9.15
C VAL A 183 -23.49 4.12 -10.03
N PRO A 184 -24.73 4.43 -10.48
CA PRO A 184 -25.47 3.59 -11.40
C PRO A 184 -24.64 3.36 -12.69
N LYS A 185 -24.57 2.11 -13.14
CA LYS A 185 -23.92 1.78 -14.42
C LYS A 185 -24.58 2.59 -15.55
N ASN A 186 -23.75 3.12 -16.45
CA ASN A 186 -24.16 3.96 -17.59
C ASN A 186 -24.65 5.37 -17.24
N SER A 187 -24.22 5.94 -16.14
CA SER A 187 -24.42 7.36 -15.86
C SER A 187 -23.32 8.21 -16.50
N GLN A 188 -23.63 9.46 -16.85
CA GLN A 188 -22.62 10.43 -17.30
C GLN A 188 -21.50 10.61 -16.27
N ILE A 189 -21.83 10.55 -14.98
CA ILE A 189 -20.89 10.62 -13.87
C ILE A 189 -19.89 9.45 -13.89
N GLU A 190 -20.33 8.25 -14.29
CA GLU A 190 -19.44 7.09 -14.42
C GLU A 190 -18.43 7.27 -15.56
N ASP A 191 -18.87 7.83 -16.69
CA ASP A 191 -17.99 8.09 -17.83
C ASP A 191 -16.94 9.18 -17.51
N GLU A 192 -17.36 10.28 -16.88
CA GLU A 192 -16.47 11.35 -16.43
C GLU A 192 -15.43 10.83 -15.43
N ARG A 193 -15.86 10.01 -14.48
CA ARG A 193 -15.00 9.39 -13.49
C ARG A 193 -14.00 8.41 -14.11
N LYS A 194 -14.45 7.57 -15.04
CA LYS A 194 -13.58 6.64 -15.75
C LYS A 194 -12.52 7.39 -16.56
N SER A 195 -12.91 8.47 -17.22
CA SER A 195 -11.98 9.34 -17.93
C SER A 195 -10.92 9.94 -16.99
N MET A 196 -11.32 10.40 -15.81
CA MET A 196 -10.40 10.90 -14.77
C MET A 196 -9.47 9.80 -14.27
N GLU A 197 -10.00 8.60 -13.97
CA GLU A 197 -9.20 7.45 -13.52
C GLU A 197 -8.14 7.06 -14.56
N ASP A 198 -8.51 7.05 -15.86
CA ASP A 198 -7.57 6.74 -16.92
C ASP A 198 -6.49 7.82 -17.09
N GLU A 199 -6.81 9.08 -16.80
CA GLU A 199 -5.83 10.17 -16.81
C GLU A 199 -4.90 10.08 -15.58
N ILE A 200 -5.43 9.83 -14.39
CA ILE A 200 -4.64 9.59 -13.17
C ILE A 200 -3.66 8.43 -13.39
N LYS A 201 -4.08 7.33 -13.99
CA LYS A 201 -3.21 6.19 -14.31
C LYS A 201 -2.01 6.58 -15.17
N LYS A 202 -2.17 7.51 -16.11
CA LYS A 202 -1.04 8.00 -16.93
C LYS A 202 0.00 8.72 -16.07
N TYR A 203 -0.43 9.57 -15.15
CA TYR A 203 0.49 10.23 -14.21
C TYR A 203 1.15 9.24 -13.26
N CYS A 204 0.41 8.23 -12.78
CA CYS A 204 1.01 7.15 -12.00
C CYS A 204 2.10 6.42 -12.78
N GLN A 205 1.86 6.11 -14.07
CA GLN A 205 2.85 5.46 -14.92
C GLN A 205 4.12 6.29 -15.09
N ILE A 206 4.02 7.63 -15.16
CA ILE A 206 5.18 8.52 -15.21
C ILE A 206 6.03 8.35 -13.96
N VAL A 207 5.44 8.50 -12.76
CA VAL A 207 6.16 8.38 -11.49
C VAL A 207 6.80 7.00 -11.34
N TYR A 208 6.08 5.92 -11.66
CA TYR A 208 6.63 4.56 -11.57
C TYR A 208 7.67 4.25 -12.64
N SER A 209 7.62 4.90 -13.80
CA SER A 209 8.65 4.73 -14.83
C SER A 209 10.01 5.35 -14.45
N HIS A 210 10.00 6.37 -13.59
CA HIS A 210 11.21 7.00 -13.05
C HIS A 210 11.77 6.26 -11.82
N SER A 211 11.09 5.21 -11.35
CA SER A 211 11.49 4.43 -10.19
C SER A 211 12.51 3.36 -10.55
N ASP A 212 13.46 3.10 -9.66
CA ASP A 212 14.42 2.00 -9.75
C ASP A 212 13.82 0.62 -9.36
N PHE A 213 12.48 0.54 -9.25
CA PHE A 213 11.75 -0.68 -8.82
C PHE A 213 12.02 -1.87 -9.74
N ALA A 214 11.88 -1.67 -11.07
CA ALA A 214 12.03 -2.73 -12.06
C ALA A 214 13.45 -3.34 -12.06
N GLU A 215 14.46 -2.52 -11.79
CA GLU A 215 15.86 -2.95 -11.74
C GLU A 215 16.15 -3.83 -10.51
N ASN A 216 15.43 -3.60 -9.41
CA ASN A 216 15.70 -4.23 -8.11
C ASN A 216 14.72 -5.36 -7.74
N ILE A 217 13.64 -5.52 -8.51
CA ILE A 217 12.58 -6.48 -8.17
C ILE A 217 13.04 -7.94 -8.15
N SER A 218 14.03 -8.32 -8.97
CA SER A 218 14.57 -9.67 -8.97
C SER A 218 15.23 -10.04 -7.64
N ALA A 219 15.93 -9.10 -7.02
CA ALA A 219 16.53 -9.28 -5.70
C ALA A 219 15.46 -9.40 -4.60
N VAL A 220 14.37 -8.61 -4.69
CA VAL A 220 13.21 -8.72 -3.79
C VAL A 220 12.54 -10.09 -3.93
N LYS A 221 12.36 -10.59 -5.16
CA LYS A 221 11.82 -11.93 -5.41
C LYS A 221 12.69 -13.03 -4.79
N ALA A 222 14.02 -12.90 -4.88
CA ALA A 222 14.93 -13.85 -4.26
C ALA A 222 14.79 -13.88 -2.71
N VAL A 223 14.60 -12.71 -2.08
CA VAL A 223 14.30 -12.64 -0.64
C VAL A 223 12.97 -13.30 -0.34
N LYS A 224 11.91 -12.99 -1.09
CA LYS A 224 10.61 -13.65 -0.94
C LYS A 224 10.73 -15.17 -1.01
N ASP A 225 11.44 -15.71 -2.01
CA ASP A 225 11.60 -17.15 -2.23
C ASP A 225 12.38 -17.82 -1.07
N LYS A 226 13.35 -17.13 -0.48
CA LYS A 226 14.09 -17.59 0.71
C LYS A 226 13.15 -17.89 1.89
N TYR A 227 12.04 -17.17 2.02
CA TYR A 227 11.07 -17.30 3.11
C TYR A 227 9.76 -17.98 2.69
N ALA A 228 9.62 -18.46 1.46
CA ALA A 228 8.39 -19.03 0.90
C ALA A 228 7.80 -20.21 1.69
N GLN A 229 8.59 -20.89 2.54
CA GLN A 229 8.12 -22.00 3.36
C GLN A 229 7.59 -21.56 4.75
N GLN A 230 7.67 -20.29 5.08
CA GLN A 230 7.09 -19.76 6.31
C GLN A 230 5.58 -19.55 6.08
N GLU A 231 4.77 -20.53 6.52
CA GLU A 231 3.31 -20.37 6.47
C GLU A 231 2.87 -19.17 7.32
N HIS A 232 2.35 -18.16 6.66
CA HIS A 232 1.63 -17.08 7.32
C HIS A 232 0.12 -17.37 7.23
N LYS A 233 -0.53 -17.53 8.38
CA LYS A 233 -1.99 -17.66 8.45
C LYS A 233 -2.58 -16.36 9.00
N PRO A 234 -3.27 -15.56 8.16
CA PRO A 234 -3.95 -14.39 8.66
C PRO A 234 -4.94 -14.77 9.76
N GLN A 235 -4.97 -13.98 10.81
CA GLN A 235 -5.97 -14.11 11.87
C GLN A 235 -7.30 -13.58 11.36
N THR A 236 -8.33 -14.39 11.47
CA THR A 236 -9.67 -14.04 11.00
C THR A 236 -10.58 -13.88 12.20
N PRO A 237 -10.94 -12.64 12.60
CA PRO A 237 -11.88 -12.44 13.68
C PRO A 237 -13.28 -12.92 13.26
N LYS A 238 -14.00 -13.57 14.17
CA LYS A 238 -15.43 -13.82 13.97
C LYS A 238 -16.18 -12.49 14.02
N LEU A 239 -17.30 -12.37 13.28
CA LEU A 239 -18.11 -11.15 13.28
C LEU A 239 -18.51 -10.72 14.71
N SER A 240 -18.85 -11.66 15.57
CA SER A 240 -19.17 -11.41 16.99
C SER A 240 -18.04 -10.77 17.79
N HIS A 241 -16.79 -10.94 17.36
CA HIS A 241 -15.59 -10.38 18.00
C HIS A 241 -14.97 -9.22 17.22
N PHE A 242 -15.64 -8.72 16.18
CA PHE A 242 -15.11 -7.72 15.28
C PHE A 242 -14.75 -6.41 16.00
N CYS A 243 -15.60 -5.96 16.93
CA CYS A 243 -15.34 -4.77 17.75
C CYS A 243 -14.15 -4.95 18.70
N GLU A 244 -14.01 -6.13 19.30
CA GLU A 244 -12.89 -6.43 20.20
C GLU A 244 -11.58 -6.50 19.42
N TYR A 245 -11.62 -7.10 18.23
CA TYR A 245 -10.48 -7.18 17.36
C TYR A 245 -10.04 -5.80 16.85
N ALA A 246 -10.98 -4.91 16.50
CA ALA A 246 -10.67 -3.53 16.12
C ALA A 246 -9.97 -2.76 17.25
N LYS A 247 -10.43 -2.87 18.50
CA LYS A 247 -9.76 -2.28 19.67
C LYS A 247 -8.37 -2.86 19.89
N LYS A 248 -8.22 -4.19 19.73
CA LYS A 248 -6.91 -4.86 19.81
C LYS A 248 -5.97 -4.34 18.73
N ALA A 249 -6.47 -4.15 17.50
CA ALA A 249 -5.68 -3.62 16.39
C ALA A 249 -5.19 -2.20 16.67
N GLU A 250 -5.99 -1.34 17.30
CA GLU A 250 -5.60 0.02 17.71
C GLU A 250 -4.47 -0.02 18.75
N ILE A 251 -4.59 -0.88 19.77
CA ILE A 251 -3.53 -1.05 20.79
C ILE A 251 -2.24 -1.55 20.13
N VAL A 252 -2.34 -2.56 19.27
CA VAL A 252 -1.20 -3.13 18.54
C VAL A 252 -0.56 -2.09 17.62
N GLN A 253 -1.36 -1.26 16.93
CA GLN A 253 -0.84 -0.19 16.08
C GLN A 253 0.06 0.77 16.86
N ASN A 254 -0.40 1.23 18.03
CA ASN A 254 0.35 2.18 18.87
C ASN A 254 1.63 1.56 19.45
N GLU A 255 1.57 0.30 19.88
CA GLU A 255 2.73 -0.43 20.38
C GLU A 255 3.74 -0.67 19.26
N LEU A 256 3.27 -1.11 18.09
CA LEU A 256 4.10 -1.45 16.96
C LEU A 256 4.80 -0.22 16.37
N ASP A 257 4.21 0.98 16.46
CA ASP A 257 4.88 2.24 16.10
C ASP A 257 6.18 2.44 16.88
N THR A 258 6.16 2.17 18.19
CA THR A 258 7.34 2.23 19.04
C THR A 258 8.35 1.13 18.70
N VAL A 259 7.86 -0.10 18.54
CA VAL A 259 8.70 -1.27 18.20
C VAL A 259 9.40 -1.07 16.86
N LEU A 260 8.69 -0.58 15.84
CA LEU A 260 9.27 -0.29 14.52
C LEU A 260 10.32 0.82 14.59
N THR A 261 10.03 1.90 15.30
CA THR A 261 10.99 3.00 15.48
C THR A 261 12.30 2.49 16.07
N MET A 262 12.21 1.70 17.16
CA MET A 262 13.39 1.12 17.81
C MET A 262 14.09 0.08 16.93
N PHE A 263 13.34 -0.73 16.21
CA PHE A 263 13.87 -1.75 15.30
C PHE A 263 14.65 -1.11 14.16
N ILE A 264 14.10 -0.09 13.50
CA ILE A 264 14.76 0.63 12.42
C ILE A 264 16.01 1.35 12.92
N ALA A 265 15.93 2.04 14.08
CA ALA A 265 17.05 2.79 14.62
C ALA A 265 18.23 1.90 15.05
N ASN A 266 17.95 0.70 15.57
CA ASN A 266 18.99 -0.09 16.27
C ASN A 266 19.41 -1.37 15.53
N ASN A 267 18.56 -1.95 14.67
CA ASN A 267 18.77 -3.30 14.15
C ASN A 267 18.85 -3.40 12.62
N LEU A 268 18.54 -2.34 11.90
CA LEU A 268 18.74 -2.30 10.46
C LEU A 268 20.17 -1.86 10.13
N GLN A 269 21.16 -2.55 10.70
CA GLN A 269 22.54 -2.42 10.23
C GLN A 269 22.65 -3.28 8.96
N ILE A 270 22.74 -2.63 7.83
CA ILE A 270 23.09 -3.32 6.58
C ILE A 270 24.56 -3.75 6.77
N ASN A 271 24.81 -5.06 6.81
CA ASN A 271 26.16 -5.57 6.63
C ASN A 271 26.64 -5.05 5.28
N ALA A 272 27.49 -4.05 5.30
CA ALA A 272 28.20 -3.61 4.10
C ALA A 272 28.81 -4.87 3.46
N PRO A 273 28.70 -5.05 2.13
CA PRO A 273 29.35 -6.20 1.48
C PRO A 273 30.81 -6.19 1.94
N GLU A 274 31.26 -7.30 2.51
CA GLU A 274 32.68 -7.48 2.84
C GLU A 274 33.46 -7.16 1.58
N ASN A 275 34.18 -6.03 1.63
CA ASN A 275 35.19 -5.73 0.63
C ASN A 275 36.19 -6.87 0.72
N THR A 276 36.09 -7.83 -0.18
CA THR A 276 37.14 -8.76 -0.49
C THR A 276 38.37 -7.91 -0.84
N LYS A 277 39.18 -7.65 0.18
CA LYS A 277 40.52 -7.13 -0.03
C LYS A 277 41.22 -8.17 -0.89
N GLY A 278 41.36 -7.84 -2.17
CA GLY A 278 42.27 -8.58 -3.02
C GLY A 278 43.62 -8.55 -2.36
N GLU A 279 44.08 -9.75 -1.98
CA GLU A 279 45.49 -9.98 -1.66
C GLU A 279 46.27 -9.71 -2.96
N GLU A 280 46.84 -8.51 -3.07
CA GLU A 280 48.01 -8.30 -3.87
C GLU A 280 49.14 -9.07 -3.20
N GLN A 281 49.38 -10.29 -3.64
CA GLN A 281 50.67 -10.94 -3.41
C GLN A 281 51.67 -10.48 -4.46
N ILE A 282 52.72 -9.84 -3.95
CA ILE A 282 53.97 -9.46 -4.60
C ILE A 282 54.68 -10.71 -5.16
#